data_b26a7bf2ead74942d89674acd0295416
#
_entry.id   b26a7bf2ead74942d89674acd0295416
#
_cell.length_a   1.000
_cell.length_b   1.000
_cell.length_c   1.000
_cell.angle_alpha   90.00
_cell.angle_beta   90.00
_cell.angle_gamma   90.00
#
_symmetry.space_group_name_H-M   'P 1'
#
loop_
_entity.id
_entity.type
_entity.pdbx_description
1 polymer ?
#
loop_
_entity_poly.entity_id
_entity_poly.type
_entity_poly.pdbx_seq_one_letter_code
_entity_poly.pdbx_strand_id
1 'polypeptide(L)'
;NETDTNPITYFAGDPEEWFCFPCKVGKLLCFVYFNAKYTASALSMANLFELATKEEANQKPDLILLFGNPDGKNATEFYYDETENIWLGCISDDPRIEYFGYLKKMCLTLHNLAAMQQGWLPIHGAFVNITLNDGRKKGIMLMGDSGAGKSESIEALKSVGKDVIKDIEVVFDDMGTIHIEDGIPYGQGTEIGAFIRLDDLDPG
;
A
#
# COMPACT_ATOMS: atom_id res chain seq x y z
N ASN A 1 13.27 6.19 7.10
CA ASN A 1 13.59 6.93 8.33
C ASN A 1 12.71 8.17 8.42
N GLU A 2 12.28 8.52 9.64
CA GLU A 2 11.65 9.82 9.89
C GLU A 2 12.69 10.94 9.76
N THR A 3 12.28 12.07 9.17
CA THR A 3 13.12 13.27 9.06
C THR A 3 12.42 14.47 9.66
N ASP A 4 13.17 15.39 10.23
CA ASP A 4 12.65 16.64 10.80
C ASP A 4 12.47 17.75 9.75
N THR A 5 12.88 17.48 8.51
CA THR A 5 12.82 18.47 7.42
C THR A 5 11.80 18.03 6.36
N ASN A 6 10.87 18.92 6.03
CA ASN A 6 9.89 18.69 4.98
C ASN A 6 10.60 18.43 3.62
N PRO A 7 10.43 17.25 3.00
CA PRO A 7 11.10 16.89 1.74
C PRO A 7 10.82 17.84 0.58
N ILE A 8 9.69 18.53 0.56
CA ILE A 8 9.36 19.51 -0.48
C ILE A 8 10.31 20.69 -0.43
N THR A 9 10.81 21.09 0.76
CA THR A 9 11.68 22.26 0.91
C THR A 9 13.08 22.07 0.32
N TYR A 10 13.51 20.82 0.13
CA TYR A 10 14.79 20.50 -0.51
C TYR A 10 14.63 19.69 -1.80
N PHE A 11 13.46 19.77 -2.42
CA PHE A 11 13.24 19.19 -3.74
C PHE A 11 14.17 19.86 -4.76
N ALA A 12 14.98 19.04 -5.44
CA ALA A 12 16.03 19.51 -6.36
C ALA A 12 15.74 19.14 -7.83
N GLY A 13 14.58 18.56 -8.13
CA GLY A 13 14.19 18.18 -9.49
C GLY A 13 13.72 19.36 -10.33
N ASP A 14 13.84 19.24 -11.65
CA ASP A 14 13.20 20.14 -12.60
C ASP A 14 11.72 19.78 -12.70
N PRO A 15 10.78 20.68 -12.34
CA PRO A 15 9.35 20.39 -12.41
C PRO A 15 8.85 19.99 -13.81
N GLU A 16 9.52 20.43 -14.88
CA GLU A 16 9.15 20.07 -16.26
C GLU A 16 9.43 18.61 -16.61
N GLU A 17 10.32 17.96 -15.85
CA GLU A 17 10.67 16.54 -16.01
C GLU A 17 9.90 15.62 -15.05
N TRP A 18 9.01 16.19 -14.24
CA TRP A 18 8.29 15.44 -13.22
C TRP A 18 6.81 15.27 -13.57
N PHE A 19 6.32 14.08 -13.29
CA PHE A 19 4.92 13.70 -13.48
C PHE A 19 4.30 13.30 -12.15
N CYS A 20 2.97 13.29 -12.11
CA CYS A 20 2.21 12.83 -10.96
C CYS A 20 1.36 11.61 -11.34
N PHE A 21 1.41 10.58 -10.53
CA PHE A 21 0.50 9.44 -10.56
C PHE A 21 -0.42 9.53 -9.34
N PRO A 22 -1.66 10.04 -9.49
CA PRO A 22 -2.63 10.09 -8.41
C PRO A 22 -3.28 8.72 -8.24
N CYS A 23 -3.21 8.15 -7.04
CA CYS A 23 -3.78 6.84 -6.74
C CYS A 23 -4.38 6.79 -5.33
N LYS A 24 -5.07 5.69 -5.03
CA LYS A 24 -5.59 5.41 -3.69
C LYS A 24 -4.80 4.25 -3.06
N VAL A 25 -4.26 4.48 -1.88
CA VAL A 25 -3.65 3.46 -1.03
C VAL A 25 -4.65 3.17 0.08
N GLY A 26 -5.34 2.04 -0.01
CA GLY A 26 -6.56 1.85 0.75
C GLY A 26 -7.61 2.90 0.37
N LYS A 27 -8.03 3.71 1.35
CA LYS A 27 -8.97 4.84 1.11
C LYS A 27 -8.26 6.19 1.01
N LEU A 28 -6.95 6.25 1.25
CA LEU A 28 -6.19 7.49 1.28
C LEU A 28 -5.74 7.89 -0.13
N LEU A 29 -5.95 9.17 -0.47
CA LEU A 29 -5.50 9.75 -1.73
C LEU A 29 -3.99 10.01 -1.66
N CYS A 30 -3.25 9.40 -2.56
CA CYS A 30 -1.79 9.49 -2.64
C CYS A 30 -1.37 10.09 -3.98
N PHE A 31 -0.57 11.15 -3.94
CA PHE A 31 0.07 11.72 -5.13
C PHE A 31 1.52 11.28 -5.19
N VAL A 32 1.84 10.43 -6.15
CA VAL A 32 3.21 9.95 -6.39
C VAL A 32 3.83 10.80 -7.48
N TYR A 33 4.75 11.68 -7.10
CA TYR A 33 5.55 12.47 -8.03
C TYR A 33 6.83 11.70 -8.38
N PHE A 34 7.16 11.64 -9.66
CA PHE A 34 8.34 10.92 -10.14
C PHE A 34 8.97 11.61 -11.35
N ASN A 35 10.29 11.48 -11.48
CA ASN A 35 11.00 11.93 -12.67
C ASN A 35 10.69 11.03 -13.87
N ALA A 36 10.67 11.57 -15.08
CA ALA A 36 10.37 10.87 -16.35
C ALA A 36 11.11 9.55 -16.52
N LYS A 37 12.36 9.44 -16.05
CA LYS A 37 13.14 8.20 -16.13
C LYS A 37 12.55 7.03 -15.35
N TYR A 38 11.68 7.30 -14.36
CA TYR A 38 11.01 6.29 -13.53
C TYR A 38 9.58 5.95 -13.98
N THR A 39 9.20 6.39 -15.17
CA THR A 39 7.83 6.18 -15.71
C THR A 39 7.39 4.70 -15.64
N ALA A 40 8.26 3.75 -15.98
CA ALA A 40 7.92 2.33 -15.92
C ALA A 40 7.59 1.87 -14.50
N SER A 41 8.38 2.27 -13.50
CA SER A 41 8.13 1.95 -12.10
C SER A 41 6.84 2.61 -11.58
N ALA A 42 6.63 3.89 -11.92
CA ALA A 42 5.44 4.61 -11.50
C ALA A 42 4.16 4.04 -12.12
N LEU A 43 4.15 3.73 -13.41
CA LEU A 43 2.99 3.12 -14.07
C LEU A 43 2.69 1.71 -13.57
N SER A 44 3.70 0.96 -13.10
CA SER A 44 3.50 -0.34 -12.47
C SER A 44 2.67 -0.27 -11.19
N MET A 45 2.56 0.90 -10.56
CA MET A 45 1.69 1.15 -9.40
C MET A 45 0.21 0.89 -9.72
N ALA A 46 -0.22 1.05 -10.98
CA ALA A 46 -1.59 0.78 -11.41
C ALA A 46 -2.02 -0.70 -11.25
N ASN A 47 -1.06 -1.61 -11.06
CA ASN A 47 -1.34 -3.01 -10.77
C ASN A 47 -1.63 -3.25 -9.27
N LEU A 48 -1.24 -2.32 -8.40
CA LEU A 48 -1.37 -2.44 -6.95
C LEU A 48 -2.36 -1.46 -6.33
N PHE A 49 -2.45 -0.25 -6.88
CA PHE A 49 -3.25 0.81 -6.31
C PHE A 49 -4.25 1.33 -7.34
N GLU A 50 -5.45 1.56 -6.87
CA GLU A 50 -6.52 2.10 -7.71
C GLU A 50 -6.14 3.52 -8.18
N LEU A 51 -6.23 3.77 -9.48
CA LEU A 51 -6.02 5.11 -10.02
C LEU A 51 -7.12 6.04 -9.49
N ALA A 52 -6.73 7.20 -8.99
CA ALA A 52 -7.69 8.22 -8.58
C ALA A 52 -8.51 8.70 -9.78
N THR A 53 -9.79 8.98 -9.55
CA THR A 53 -10.65 9.63 -10.56
C THR A 53 -10.17 11.06 -10.83
N LYS A 54 -10.65 11.65 -11.90
CA LYS A 54 -10.33 13.04 -12.24
C LYS A 54 -10.79 14.01 -11.16
N GLU A 55 -11.90 13.71 -10.51
CA GLU A 55 -12.46 14.50 -9.42
C GLU A 55 -11.59 14.39 -8.16
N GLU A 56 -11.15 13.18 -7.82
CA GLU A 56 -10.24 12.93 -6.68
C GLU A 56 -8.87 13.56 -6.93
N ALA A 57 -8.33 13.48 -8.16
CA ALA A 57 -7.06 14.08 -8.52
C ALA A 57 -7.02 15.63 -8.41
N ASN A 58 -8.18 16.29 -8.26
CA ASN A 58 -8.28 17.72 -7.99
C ASN A 58 -8.48 18.03 -6.50
N GLN A 59 -8.48 17.03 -5.64
CA GLN A 59 -8.60 17.23 -4.19
C GLN A 59 -7.21 17.31 -3.54
N LYS A 60 -7.19 17.75 -2.29
CA LYS A 60 -5.98 17.72 -1.48
C LYS A 60 -5.64 16.26 -1.15
N PRO A 61 -4.41 15.79 -1.41
CA PRO A 61 -4.02 14.43 -1.06
C PRO A 61 -3.81 14.28 0.44
N ASP A 62 -3.97 13.04 0.92
CA ASP A 62 -3.59 12.63 2.28
C ASP A 62 -2.09 12.29 2.36
N LEU A 63 -1.55 11.79 1.26
CA LEU A 63 -0.17 11.30 1.15
C LEU A 63 0.49 11.91 -0.09
N ILE A 64 1.76 12.30 0.03
CA ILE A 64 2.59 12.71 -1.10
C ILE A 64 3.89 11.92 -1.08
N LEU A 65 4.29 11.40 -2.22
CA LEU A 65 5.57 10.70 -2.39
C LEU A 65 6.38 11.32 -3.52
N LEU A 66 7.63 11.69 -3.23
CA LEU A 66 8.63 12.08 -4.22
C LEU A 66 9.53 10.88 -4.51
N PHE A 67 9.53 10.38 -5.74
CA PHE A 67 10.33 9.22 -6.16
C PHE A 67 11.43 9.61 -7.13
N GLY A 68 12.67 9.40 -6.74
CA GLY A 68 13.86 9.75 -7.51
C GLY A 68 14.28 11.21 -7.35
N ASN A 69 14.20 11.77 -6.13
CA ASN A 69 14.68 13.13 -5.87
C ASN A 69 16.19 13.22 -6.04
N PRO A 70 16.72 14.08 -6.94
CA PRO A 70 18.15 14.20 -7.23
C PRO A 70 18.88 15.03 -6.16
N ASP A 71 18.71 14.67 -4.89
CA ASP A 71 19.31 15.35 -3.73
C ASP A 71 20.74 14.89 -3.41
N GLY A 72 21.27 13.96 -4.18
CA GLY A 72 22.63 13.40 -3.97
C GLY A 72 22.75 12.47 -2.76
N LYS A 73 21.62 12.10 -2.13
CA LYS A 73 21.58 11.19 -0.99
C LYS A 73 21.33 9.74 -1.45
N ASN A 74 21.46 8.80 -0.50
CA ASN A 74 20.91 7.45 -0.57
C ASN A 74 19.96 7.30 0.62
N ALA A 75 18.79 7.85 0.51
CA ALA A 75 17.85 7.92 1.61
C ALA A 75 16.41 7.60 1.18
N THR A 76 15.68 7.00 2.11
CA THR A 76 14.24 6.88 2.10
C THR A 76 13.74 7.54 3.36
N GLU A 77 13.10 8.69 3.21
CA GLU A 77 12.71 9.56 4.33
C GLU A 77 11.21 9.80 4.29
N PHE A 78 10.59 10.01 5.45
CA PHE A 78 9.20 10.44 5.56
C PHE A 78 9.07 11.52 6.63
N TYR A 79 8.06 12.37 6.46
CA TYR A 79 7.80 13.53 7.26
C TYR A 79 6.29 13.75 7.40
N TYR A 80 5.84 14.19 8.57
CA TYR A 80 4.47 14.61 8.78
C TYR A 80 4.37 16.13 8.81
N ASP A 81 3.63 16.68 7.89
CA ASP A 81 3.29 18.10 7.86
C ASP A 81 2.03 18.33 8.70
N GLU A 82 2.22 18.76 9.95
CA GLU A 82 1.13 19.04 10.89
C GLU A 82 0.21 20.17 10.41
N THR A 83 0.76 21.15 9.71
CA THR A 83 -0.01 22.29 9.20
C THR A 83 -0.95 21.88 8.10
N GLU A 84 -0.46 21.06 7.20
CA GLU A 84 -1.22 20.56 6.06
C GLU A 84 -1.93 19.24 6.35
N ASN A 85 -1.61 18.57 7.47
CA ASN A 85 -2.11 17.24 7.82
C ASN A 85 -1.86 16.24 6.69
N ILE A 86 -0.61 16.19 6.20
CA ILE A 86 -0.19 15.33 5.08
C ILE A 86 1.06 14.55 5.49
N TRP A 87 1.09 13.25 5.18
CA TRP A 87 2.31 12.46 5.23
C TRP A 87 3.08 12.58 3.92
N LEU A 88 4.35 12.93 4.02
CA LEU A 88 5.26 13.14 2.91
C LEU A 88 6.35 12.05 2.90
N GLY A 89 6.59 11.43 1.77
CA GLY A 89 7.69 10.49 1.55
C GLY A 89 8.65 11.02 0.50
N CYS A 90 9.93 10.71 0.66
CA CYS A 90 10.96 11.01 -0.32
C CYS A 90 11.88 9.80 -0.50
N ILE A 91 12.12 9.43 -1.74
CA ILE A 91 13.11 8.43 -2.13
C ILE A 91 14.11 9.13 -3.03
N SER A 92 15.37 9.15 -2.61
CA SER A 92 16.46 9.78 -3.36
C SER A 92 16.71 9.08 -4.70
N ASP A 93 17.30 9.80 -5.64
CA ASP A 93 17.78 9.30 -6.91
C ASP A 93 19.11 8.56 -6.73
N ASP A 94 19.03 7.29 -6.31
CA ASP A 94 20.19 6.43 -6.09
C ASP A 94 19.92 5.01 -6.64
N PRO A 95 20.84 4.44 -7.46
CA PRO A 95 20.66 3.11 -8.07
C PRO A 95 20.36 1.97 -7.09
N ARG A 96 20.68 2.13 -5.82
CA ARG A 96 20.44 1.12 -4.77
C ARG A 96 19.00 1.10 -4.28
N ILE A 97 18.23 2.18 -4.50
CA ILE A 97 16.88 2.37 -3.98
C ILE A 97 15.86 2.81 -5.05
N GLU A 98 16.26 2.90 -6.32
CA GLU A 98 15.40 3.38 -7.42
C GLU A 98 14.43 2.33 -7.99
N TYR A 99 14.33 1.14 -7.38
CA TYR A 99 13.46 0.10 -7.91
C TYR A 99 12.06 0.13 -7.29
N PHE A 100 11.11 -0.47 -8.00
CA PHE A 100 9.69 -0.51 -7.68
C PHE A 100 9.37 -0.92 -6.23
N GLY A 101 10.16 -1.85 -5.65
CA GLY A 101 9.94 -2.30 -4.28
C GLY A 101 10.06 -1.20 -3.22
N TYR A 102 10.96 -0.21 -3.40
CA TYR A 102 11.05 0.93 -2.49
C TYR A 102 9.86 1.89 -2.68
N LEU A 103 9.45 2.11 -3.93
CA LEU A 103 8.26 2.92 -4.26
C LEU A 103 7.01 2.35 -3.59
N LYS A 104 6.72 1.06 -3.80
CA LYS A 104 5.62 0.35 -3.14
C LYS A 104 5.70 0.47 -1.62
N LYS A 105 6.85 0.13 -1.04
CA LYS A 105 7.04 0.15 0.42
C LYS A 105 6.81 1.53 1.02
N MET A 106 7.25 2.59 0.34
CA MET A 106 7.04 3.94 0.86
C MET A 106 5.55 4.32 0.86
N CYS A 107 4.80 4.01 -0.19
CA CYS A 107 3.35 4.23 -0.22
C CYS A 107 2.66 3.51 0.95
N LEU A 108 3.01 2.25 1.19
CA LEU A 108 2.46 1.47 2.31
C LEU A 108 2.90 2.03 3.67
N THR A 109 4.14 2.51 3.78
CA THR A 109 4.64 3.14 5.02
C THR A 109 3.84 4.40 5.35
N LEU A 110 3.65 5.30 4.37
CA LEU A 110 2.87 6.52 4.58
C LEU A 110 1.42 6.21 4.95
N HIS A 111 0.80 5.23 4.28
CA HIS A 111 -0.54 4.76 4.62
C HIS A 111 -0.61 4.23 6.06
N ASN A 112 0.36 3.41 6.46
CA ASN A 112 0.39 2.83 7.81
C ASN A 112 0.55 3.90 8.88
N LEU A 113 1.40 4.91 8.65
CA LEU A 113 1.58 6.04 9.56
C LEU A 113 0.27 6.83 9.71
N ALA A 114 -0.41 7.14 8.61
CA ALA A 114 -1.70 7.82 8.63
C ALA A 114 -2.80 6.97 9.31
N ALA A 115 -2.80 5.66 9.10
CA ALA A 115 -3.72 4.75 9.76
C ALA A 115 -3.49 4.68 11.27
N MET A 116 -2.23 4.58 11.70
CA MET A 116 -1.87 4.59 13.14
C MET A 116 -2.27 5.90 13.82
N GLN A 117 -2.14 7.03 13.12
CA GLN A 117 -2.58 8.33 13.62
C GLN A 117 -4.11 8.39 13.86
N GLN A 118 -4.88 7.60 13.09
CA GLN A 118 -6.32 7.41 13.28
C GLN A 118 -6.67 6.35 14.34
N GLY A 119 -5.67 5.74 14.97
CA GLY A 119 -5.87 4.65 15.94
C GLY A 119 -6.13 3.29 15.30
N TRP A 120 -5.86 3.12 14.02
CA TRP A 120 -5.98 1.86 13.31
C TRP A 120 -4.70 1.04 13.44
N LEU A 121 -4.80 -0.27 13.32
CA LEU A 121 -3.69 -1.20 13.41
C LEU A 121 -3.29 -1.69 12.02
N PRO A 122 -2.13 -1.28 11.46
CA PRO A 122 -1.58 -1.89 10.26
C PRO A 122 -1.19 -3.35 10.51
N ILE A 123 -1.51 -4.21 9.56
CA ILE A 123 -1.28 -5.66 9.64
C ILE A 123 -0.53 -6.13 8.40
N HIS A 124 0.53 -6.89 8.61
CA HIS A 124 1.11 -7.75 7.59
C HIS A 124 0.48 -9.13 7.72
N GLY A 125 -0.43 -9.44 6.82
CA GLY A 125 -1.25 -10.64 6.93
C GLY A 125 -2.19 -10.82 5.75
N ALA A 126 -3.15 -11.72 5.92
CA ALA A 126 -4.24 -11.89 4.98
C ALA A 126 -5.57 -11.88 5.74
N PHE A 127 -6.57 -11.26 5.16
CA PHE A 127 -7.91 -11.23 5.73
C PHE A 127 -8.93 -11.67 4.69
N VAL A 128 -9.74 -12.65 5.07
CA VAL A 128 -10.79 -13.19 4.22
C VAL A 128 -12.14 -13.16 4.91
N ASN A 129 -13.19 -12.86 4.16
CA ASN A 129 -14.56 -13.07 4.56
C ASN A 129 -15.04 -14.43 4.04
N ILE A 130 -15.50 -15.31 4.92
CA ILE A 130 -16.13 -16.56 4.54
C ILE A 130 -17.65 -16.44 4.69
N THR A 131 -18.38 -16.99 3.73
CA THR A 131 -19.81 -17.20 3.83
C THR A 131 -20.05 -18.70 3.97
N LEU A 132 -20.69 -19.12 5.06
CA LEU A 132 -21.02 -20.52 5.30
C LEU A 132 -22.28 -20.93 4.51
N ASN A 133 -22.49 -22.25 4.33
CA ASN A 133 -23.67 -22.78 3.62
C ASN A 133 -25.00 -22.42 4.30
N ASP A 134 -24.99 -22.13 5.61
CA ASP A 134 -26.16 -21.66 6.36
C ASP A 134 -26.35 -20.13 6.29
N GLY A 135 -25.54 -19.42 5.50
CA GLY A 135 -25.62 -17.98 5.29
C GLY A 135 -24.88 -17.12 6.32
N ARG A 136 -24.30 -17.69 7.36
CA ARG A 136 -23.48 -16.94 8.33
C ARG A 136 -22.20 -16.46 7.67
N LYS A 137 -21.80 -15.22 7.99
CA LYS A 137 -20.54 -14.63 7.55
C LYS A 137 -19.54 -14.54 8.70
N LYS A 138 -18.26 -14.80 8.42
CA LYS A 138 -17.16 -14.74 9.39
C LYS A 138 -15.92 -14.17 8.71
N GLY A 139 -15.23 -13.24 9.39
CA GLY A 139 -13.90 -12.81 9.02
C GLY A 139 -12.84 -13.73 9.62
N ILE A 140 -11.83 -14.09 8.83
CA ILE A 140 -10.65 -14.84 9.29
C ILE A 140 -9.42 -13.99 8.98
N MET A 141 -8.63 -13.72 10.02
CA MET A 141 -7.34 -13.05 9.91
C MET A 141 -6.22 -14.08 10.03
N LEU A 142 -5.32 -14.10 9.06
CA LEU A 142 -4.11 -14.89 9.04
C LEU A 142 -2.92 -13.92 9.19
N MET A 143 -2.16 -14.05 10.27
CA MET A 143 -0.98 -13.21 10.52
C MET A 143 0.26 -14.07 10.54
N GLY A 144 1.34 -13.55 9.97
CA GLY A 144 2.64 -14.22 9.95
C GLY A 144 3.58 -13.53 8.97
N ASP A 145 4.87 -13.80 9.12
CA ASP A 145 5.89 -13.30 8.22
C ASP A 145 5.76 -13.88 6.79
N SER A 146 6.56 -13.34 5.87
CA SER A 146 6.67 -13.90 4.52
C SER A 146 7.07 -15.39 4.60
N GLY A 147 6.39 -16.24 3.85
CA GLY A 147 6.60 -17.69 3.87
C GLY A 147 5.96 -18.44 5.06
N ALA A 148 5.16 -17.76 5.90
CA ALA A 148 4.45 -18.39 7.01
C ALA A 148 3.22 -19.24 6.58
N GLY A 149 2.95 -19.35 5.28
CA GLY A 149 1.86 -20.17 4.75
C GLY A 149 0.49 -19.48 4.75
N LYS A 150 0.43 -18.14 4.72
CA LYS A 150 -0.83 -17.41 4.74
C LYS A 150 -1.69 -17.68 3.50
N SER A 151 -1.11 -17.52 2.32
CA SER A 151 -1.79 -17.74 1.03
C SER A 151 -2.14 -19.20 0.83
N GLU A 152 -1.25 -20.11 1.21
CA GLU A 152 -1.51 -21.56 1.21
C GLU A 152 -2.66 -21.94 2.14
N SER A 153 -2.79 -21.25 3.29
CA SER A 153 -3.91 -21.44 4.21
C SER A 153 -5.24 -21.01 3.59
N ILE A 154 -5.28 -19.94 2.81
CA ILE A 154 -6.48 -19.51 2.08
C ILE A 154 -6.86 -20.56 1.03
N GLU A 155 -5.89 -21.07 0.26
CA GLU A 155 -6.14 -22.13 -0.73
C GLU A 155 -6.60 -23.42 -0.06
N ALA A 156 -6.00 -23.77 1.10
CA ALA A 156 -6.46 -24.92 1.88
C ALA A 156 -7.91 -24.73 2.36
N LEU A 157 -8.30 -23.54 2.82
CA LEU A 157 -9.69 -23.24 3.20
C LEU A 157 -10.65 -23.44 2.03
N LYS A 158 -10.28 -23.01 0.82
CA LYS A 158 -11.08 -23.24 -0.39
C LYS A 158 -11.24 -24.73 -0.72
N SER A 159 -10.17 -25.51 -0.52
CA SER A 159 -10.15 -26.92 -0.84
C SER A 159 -10.88 -27.79 0.19
N VAL A 160 -10.55 -27.62 1.49
CA VAL A 160 -11.07 -28.45 2.59
C VAL A 160 -12.45 -28.02 3.03
N GLY A 161 -12.78 -26.74 2.87
CA GLY A 161 -14.03 -26.15 3.36
C GLY A 161 -15.25 -26.33 2.47
N LYS A 162 -15.16 -27.05 1.33
CA LYS A 162 -16.22 -27.13 0.31
C LYS A 162 -17.60 -27.56 0.82
N ASP A 163 -17.62 -28.40 1.85
CA ASP A 163 -18.89 -28.88 2.43
C ASP A 163 -19.53 -27.90 3.42
N VAL A 164 -18.79 -26.88 3.86
CA VAL A 164 -19.21 -25.92 4.91
C VAL A 164 -19.19 -24.49 4.41
N ILE A 165 -18.23 -24.16 3.56
CA ILE A 165 -17.99 -22.81 3.04
C ILE A 165 -18.64 -22.66 1.67
N LYS A 166 -19.57 -21.73 1.56
CA LYS A 166 -20.24 -21.36 0.31
C LYS A 166 -19.39 -20.44 -0.56
N ASP A 167 -18.68 -19.49 0.08
CA ASP A 167 -17.93 -18.45 -0.60
C ASP A 167 -16.79 -17.92 0.27
N ILE A 168 -15.68 -17.52 -0.37
CA ILE A 168 -14.52 -16.88 0.26
C ILE A 168 -14.17 -15.62 -0.55
N GLU A 169 -14.27 -14.46 0.10
CA GLU A 169 -13.87 -13.18 -0.42
C GLU A 169 -12.55 -12.76 0.24
N VAL A 170 -11.50 -12.58 -0.54
CA VAL A 170 -10.21 -12.06 -0.04
C VAL A 170 -10.33 -10.54 0.07
N VAL A 171 -10.22 -10.02 1.29
CA VAL A 171 -10.22 -8.58 1.57
C VAL A 171 -8.84 -7.99 1.34
N PHE A 172 -7.80 -8.68 1.82
CA PHE A 172 -6.41 -8.40 1.48
C PHE A 172 -5.53 -9.65 1.70
N ASP A 173 -4.43 -9.71 0.95
CA ASP A 173 -3.39 -10.74 1.07
C ASP A 173 -2.02 -10.08 0.87
N ASP A 174 -1.45 -9.58 1.91
CA ASP A 174 -0.14 -8.98 2.18
C ASP A 174 -0.26 -7.85 3.20
N MET A 175 -0.86 -6.71 2.85
CA MET A 175 -0.97 -5.55 3.73
C MET A 175 -2.42 -5.06 3.85
N GLY A 176 -2.77 -4.70 5.07
CA GLY A 176 -4.06 -4.11 5.38
C GLY A 176 -4.06 -3.44 6.74
N THR A 177 -5.22 -2.98 7.16
CA THR A 177 -5.43 -2.39 8.48
C THR A 177 -6.64 -2.99 9.16
N ILE A 178 -6.62 -2.99 10.48
CA ILE A 178 -7.77 -3.31 11.31
C ILE A 178 -8.14 -2.07 12.13
N HIS A 179 -9.44 -1.81 12.19
CA HIS A 179 -10.01 -0.79 13.05
C HIS A 179 -11.29 -1.28 13.71
N ILE A 180 -11.77 -0.58 14.70
CA ILE A 180 -13.00 -0.91 15.42
C ILE A 180 -14.01 0.20 15.21
N GLU A 181 -15.20 -0.17 14.70
CA GLU A 181 -16.37 0.71 14.59
C GLU A 181 -17.51 0.09 15.39
N ASP A 182 -18.07 0.83 16.32
CA ASP A 182 -19.17 0.38 17.20
C ASP A 182 -18.89 -0.97 17.92
N GLY A 183 -17.64 -1.20 18.30
CA GLY A 183 -17.19 -2.42 18.95
C GLY A 183 -16.99 -3.63 18.03
N ILE A 184 -17.12 -3.44 16.73
CA ILE A 184 -16.94 -4.48 15.71
C ILE A 184 -15.61 -4.26 15.00
N PRO A 185 -14.73 -5.28 14.90
CA PRO A 185 -13.50 -5.18 14.13
C PRO A 185 -13.78 -5.28 12.62
N TYR A 186 -13.16 -4.36 11.87
CA TYR A 186 -13.17 -4.34 10.41
C TYR A 186 -11.76 -4.44 9.85
N GLY A 187 -11.60 -5.18 8.77
CA GLY A 187 -10.37 -5.22 7.98
C GLY A 187 -10.50 -4.44 6.69
N GLN A 188 -9.46 -3.71 6.33
CA GLN A 188 -9.38 -2.94 5.09
C GLN A 188 -8.08 -3.24 4.37
N GLY A 189 -8.15 -3.63 3.08
CA GLY A 189 -6.99 -3.79 2.22
C GLY A 189 -6.40 -2.45 1.79
N THR A 190 -5.11 -2.44 1.50
CA THR A 190 -4.37 -1.28 1.01
C THR A 190 -4.13 -1.35 -0.50
N GLU A 191 -4.14 -2.55 -1.06
CA GLU A 191 -3.81 -2.85 -2.45
C GLU A 191 -5.01 -3.50 -3.15
N ILE A 192 -5.15 -3.27 -4.46
CA ILE A 192 -6.15 -3.91 -5.32
C ILE A 192 -5.62 -5.12 -6.07
N GLY A 193 -4.30 -5.34 -6.02
CA GLY A 193 -3.62 -6.44 -6.67
C GLY A 193 -2.55 -7.05 -5.77
N ALA A 194 -1.94 -8.14 -6.23
CA ALA A 194 -0.82 -8.79 -5.56
C ALA A 194 0.46 -8.61 -6.37
N PHE A 195 1.57 -8.31 -5.69
CA PHE A 195 2.90 -8.35 -6.27
C PHE A 195 3.52 -9.73 -5.96
N ILE A 196 3.56 -10.61 -6.96
CA ILE A 196 4.10 -11.96 -6.83
C ILE A 196 5.47 -11.99 -7.51
N ARG A 197 6.46 -12.52 -6.82
CA ARG A 197 7.79 -12.76 -7.41
C ARG A 197 7.69 -13.94 -8.37
N LEU A 198 8.35 -13.85 -9.53
CA LEU A 198 8.30 -14.91 -10.55
C LEU A 198 8.94 -16.21 -10.08
N ASP A 199 9.90 -16.13 -9.16
CA ASP A 199 10.57 -17.28 -8.56
C ASP A 199 9.72 -17.97 -7.47
N ASP A 200 8.64 -17.34 -7.02
CA ASP A 200 7.67 -17.94 -6.09
C ASP A 200 6.51 -18.65 -6.84
N LEU A 201 6.45 -18.51 -8.17
CA LEU A 201 5.48 -19.24 -9.00
C LEU A 201 6.00 -20.66 -9.26
N ASP A 202 5.21 -21.63 -8.81
CA ASP A 202 5.48 -23.05 -9.10
C ASP A 202 5.42 -23.25 -10.63
N PRO A 203 6.48 -23.77 -11.27
CA PRO A 203 6.45 -24.05 -12.69
C PRO A 203 5.61 -25.32 -12.96
N GLY A 204 4.27 -25.19 -12.81
CA GLY A 204 3.25 -26.22 -12.93
C GLY A 204 3.51 -27.44 -13.82
#